data_4a92fd2e78395f8ecabc93bb9ed2ab24
#
_entry.id   4a92fd2e78395f8ecabc93bb9ed2ab24
#
_cell.length_a   1.000
_cell.length_b   1.000
_cell.length_c   1.000
_cell.angle_alpha   90.00
_cell.angle_beta   90.00
_cell.angle_gamma   90.00
#
_symmetry.space_group_name_H-M   'P 1'
#
loop_
_entity.id
_entity.type
_entity.pdbx_description
1 polymer ?
#
loop_
_entity_poly.entity_id
_entity_poly.type
_entity_poly.pdbx_seq_one_letter_code
_entity_poly.pdbx_strand_id
1 'polypeptide(L)'
;MAKEKSMRHSGKDTVFRDMFSKKKYLIQLYNALHPEDKTITQADLEIVTLQSILLNGIYNDLGFIVRGKQLMILVEAQSTWSPNIVIRALIYLMSTYQDYFSENKIQLYGSKKVEMPKPELYVIYTGDQGSHPDVLSMKDEFFPHADCCIEAKVKIIYLRDNDDIISQYIGFCRVFNEQVALYGRSLRAAKETIRICRDKNLLREYLSERAKEVEGIMLTLFDQEQVWNVERENIRSEAFNEGVNRGISQGISQGISQGINQGKLSMLIELVRDGSLSLPAAAKKANLDVAMFKAKMAAAL
;
A
#
# COMPACT_ATOMS: atom_id res chain seq x y z
N MET A 1 17.29 -24.91 20.30
CA MET A 1 17.90 -24.06 19.26
C MET A 1 16.92 -22.94 18.93
N ALA A 2 17.12 -21.77 19.57
CA ALA A 2 16.32 -20.59 19.32
C ALA A 2 16.77 -20.01 17.97
N LYS A 3 15.85 -19.94 17.00
CA LYS A 3 16.04 -19.18 15.78
C LYS A 3 16.16 -17.72 16.17
N GLU A 4 17.35 -17.16 16.07
CA GLU A 4 17.57 -15.73 16.01
C GLU A 4 16.65 -15.14 14.95
N LYS A 5 15.63 -14.43 15.40
CA LYS A 5 14.85 -13.55 14.55
C LYS A 5 15.80 -12.42 14.14
N SER A 6 16.44 -12.57 12.98
CA SER A 6 17.14 -11.47 12.32
C SER A 6 16.20 -10.28 12.34
N MET A 7 16.54 -9.27 13.14
CA MET A 7 15.92 -7.95 13.08
C MET A 7 16.20 -7.42 11.67
N ARG A 8 15.27 -7.64 10.76
CA ARG A 8 15.21 -6.88 9.51
C ARG A 8 14.96 -5.45 9.94
N HIS A 9 16.01 -4.63 9.97
CA HIS A 9 15.87 -3.19 9.96
C HIS A 9 15.15 -2.85 8.67
N SER A 10 13.83 -2.86 8.73
CA SER A 10 13.00 -2.34 7.66
C SER A 10 13.30 -0.84 7.60
N GLY A 11 13.82 -0.38 6.47
CA GLY A 11 14.24 1.00 6.23
C GLY A 11 13.11 2.00 6.30
N LYS A 12 12.63 2.26 7.49
CA LYS A 12 11.56 3.18 7.81
C LYS A 12 12.02 4.58 8.19
N ASP A 13 13.33 4.84 8.16
CA ASP A 13 13.86 6.14 8.45
C ASP A 13 13.91 7.00 7.19
N THR A 14 12.75 7.46 6.78
CA THR A 14 12.68 8.47 5.73
C THR A 14 13.12 9.83 6.27
N VAL A 15 13.50 10.73 5.38
CA VAL A 15 13.82 12.13 5.73
C VAL A 15 12.68 12.75 6.54
N PHE A 16 11.43 12.43 6.22
CA PHE A 16 10.24 12.87 6.96
C PHE A 16 10.29 12.46 8.45
N ARG A 17 10.49 11.17 8.72
CA ARG A 17 10.56 10.67 10.10
C ARG A 17 11.79 11.20 10.84
N ASP A 18 12.95 11.21 10.21
CA ASP A 18 14.16 11.74 10.85
C ASP A 18 13.95 13.21 11.24
N MET A 19 13.41 14.03 10.36
CA MET A 19 13.17 15.44 10.63
C MET A 19 12.15 15.63 11.75
N PHE A 20 10.96 15.06 11.63
CA PHE A 20 9.89 15.28 12.59
C PHE A 20 9.99 14.46 13.88
N SER A 21 10.95 13.53 13.96
CA SER A 21 11.36 12.94 15.25
C SER A 21 12.03 13.96 16.18
N LYS A 22 12.46 15.10 15.66
CA LYS A 22 13.05 16.18 16.46
C LYS A 22 11.96 17.16 16.88
N LYS A 23 11.79 17.36 18.18
CA LYS A 23 10.77 18.27 18.74
C LYS A 23 10.81 19.69 18.15
N LYS A 24 12.00 20.16 17.76
CA LYS A 24 12.24 21.44 17.10
C LYS A 24 11.48 21.57 15.77
N TYR A 25 11.40 20.50 14.97
CA TYR A 25 10.67 20.49 13.70
C TYR A 25 9.23 20.01 13.88
N LEU A 26 8.97 19.15 14.89
CA LEU A 26 7.64 18.68 15.20
C LEU A 26 6.71 19.83 15.61
N ILE A 27 7.21 20.80 16.41
CA ILE A 27 6.40 21.98 16.77
C ILE A 27 6.10 22.86 15.56
N GLN A 28 7.02 22.95 14.59
CA GLN A 28 6.76 23.68 13.34
C GLN A 28 5.68 22.97 12.51
N LEU A 29 5.69 21.63 12.47
CA LEU A 29 4.63 20.84 11.84
C LEU A 29 3.29 21.10 12.50
N TYR A 30 3.23 21.04 13.84
CA TYR A 30 2.01 21.34 14.58
C TYR A 30 1.49 22.75 14.26
N ASN A 31 2.35 23.76 14.27
CA ASN A 31 1.97 25.15 13.96
C ASN A 31 1.51 25.33 12.51
N ALA A 32 2.01 24.55 11.57
CA ALA A 32 1.57 24.57 10.18
C ALA A 32 0.20 23.88 10.00
N LEU A 33 -0.11 22.86 10.82
CA LEU A 33 -1.41 22.19 10.84
C LEU A 33 -2.48 23.00 11.61
N HIS A 34 -2.05 23.76 12.62
CA HIS A 34 -2.89 24.55 13.52
C HIS A 34 -2.38 26.01 13.65
N PRO A 35 -2.45 26.79 12.57
CA PRO A 35 -1.89 28.14 12.55
C PRO A 35 -2.55 29.11 13.56
N GLU A 36 -3.79 28.80 13.97
CA GLU A 36 -4.56 29.55 14.97
C GLU A 36 -4.09 29.30 16.41
N ASP A 37 -3.43 28.16 16.66
CA ASP A 37 -3.01 27.78 18.01
C ASP A 37 -1.53 28.09 18.27
N LYS A 38 -1.28 29.11 19.08
CA LYS A 38 0.08 29.52 19.49
C LYS A 38 0.42 29.13 20.93
N THR A 39 -0.44 28.33 21.58
CA THR A 39 -0.28 28.00 23.00
C THR A 39 0.61 26.79 23.24
N ILE A 40 0.82 25.95 22.22
CA ILE A 40 1.58 24.70 22.32
C ILE A 40 3.08 24.97 22.15
N THR A 41 3.86 24.28 23.00
CA THR A 41 5.33 24.32 22.99
C THR A 41 5.91 22.94 22.68
N GLN A 42 7.22 22.87 22.46
CA GLN A 42 7.91 21.58 22.25
C GLN A 42 7.75 20.61 23.44
N ALA A 43 7.56 21.11 24.66
CA ALA A 43 7.37 20.29 25.86
C ALA A 43 6.04 19.55 25.85
N ASP A 44 5.03 20.12 25.22
CA ASP A 44 3.68 19.56 25.14
C ASP A 44 3.54 18.44 24.10
N LEU A 45 4.55 18.23 23.28
CA LEU A 45 4.54 17.24 22.20
C LEU A 45 5.20 15.93 22.62
N GLU A 46 4.50 14.84 22.47
CA GLU A 46 4.97 13.49 22.72
C GLU A 46 4.82 12.63 21.44
N ILE A 47 5.94 12.09 20.94
CA ILE A 47 5.93 11.22 19.78
C ILE A 47 5.44 9.85 20.22
N VAL A 48 4.41 9.35 19.55
CA VAL A 48 3.92 7.98 19.70
C VAL A 48 4.57 7.17 18.59
N THR A 49 5.43 6.22 18.97
CA THR A 49 6.10 5.36 18.00
C THR A 49 5.08 4.38 17.43
N LEU A 50 4.66 4.61 16.19
CA LEU A 50 3.89 3.61 15.45
C LEU A 50 4.78 2.39 15.20
N GLN A 51 4.60 1.34 15.98
CA GLN A 51 5.16 0.04 15.64
C GLN A 51 4.56 -0.36 14.29
N SER A 52 5.44 -0.72 13.37
CA SER A 52 5.05 -1.09 12.02
C SER A 52 4.17 -2.32 12.03
N ILE A 53 2.88 -2.10 11.93
CA ILE A 53 1.94 -3.17 11.66
C ILE A 53 2.07 -3.53 10.18
N LEU A 54 2.79 -4.61 9.97
CA LEU A 54 2.57 -5.67 9.00
C LEU A 54 1.82 -5.34 7.71
N LEU A 55 2.33 -4.51 6.84
CA LEU A 55 2.08 -4.76 5.41
C LEU A 55 3.27 -4.16 4.68
N ASN A 56 4.08 -5.03 4.09
CA ASN A 56 5.20 -4.79 3.19
C ASN A 56 5.20 -3.42 2.47
N GLY A 57 5.56 -2.35 3.13
CA GLY A 57 5.60 -1.03 2.53
C GLY A 57 6.48 -0.05 3.31
N ILE A 58 7.21 0.77 2.58
CA ILE A 58 7.90 1.94 3.10
C ILE A 58 6.81 2.98 3.43
N TYR A 59 6.46 3.14 4.70
CA TYR A 59 5.46 4.12 5.13
C TYR A 59 6.13 5.23 5.92
N ASN A 60 5.76 6.47 5.60
CA ASN A 60 6.22 7.68 6.26
C ASN A 60 5.21 8.11 7.33
N ASP A 61 4.98 7.25 8.32
CA ASP A 61 3.96 7.53 9.34
C ASP A 61 4.61 8.20 10.54
N LEU A 62 4.01 9.28 10.98
CA LEU A 62 4.35 10.00 12.19
C LEU A 62 3.10 10.15 13.05
N GLY A 63 3.16 9.68 14.29
CA GLY A 63 2.13 9.89 15.29
C GLY A 63 2.68 10.67 16.48
N PHE A 64 1.92 11.63 16.98
CA PHE A 64 2.25 12.36 18.20
C PHE A 64 1.01 12.82 18.98
N ILE A 65 1.15 12.94 20.29
CA ILE A 65 0.13 13.41 21.18
C ILE A 65 0.48 14.84 21.62
N VAL A 66 -0.53 15.70 21.63
CA VAL A 66 -0.44 17.04 22.20
C VAL A 66 -0.99 16.99 23.62
N ARG A 67 -0.09 16.97 24.59
CA ARG A 67 -0.45 16.95 26.01
C ARG A 67 -1.26 18.18 26.39
N GLY A 68 -2.21 18.01 27.29
CA GLY A 68 -3.09 19.10 27.74
C GLY A 68 -4.28 19.39 26.82
N LYS A 69 -4.24 18.96 25.53
CA LYS A 69 -5.37 19.05 24.60
C LYS A 69 -6.06 17.71 24.31
N GLN A 70 -5.52 16.64 24.83
CA GLN A 70 -5.98 15.28 24.54
C GLN A 70 -6.18 15.09 23.02
N LEU A 71 -5.17 15.48 22.24
CA LEU A 71 -5.18 15.43 20.77
C LEU A 71 -4.10 14.47 20.31
N MET A 72 -4.48 13.52 19.48
CA MET A 72 -3.57 12.59 18.78
C MET A 72 -3.56 12.92 17.30
N ILE A 73 -2.39 13.23 16.77
CA ILE A 73 -2.21 13.61 15.38
C ILE A 73 -1.42 12.51 14.67
N LEU A 74 -1.96 11.99 13.58
CA LEU A 74 -1.28 11.07 12.68
C LEU A 74 -1.06 11.76 11.34
N VAL A 75 0.19 11.75 10.86
CA VAL A 75 0.60 12.38 9.60
C VAL A 75 1.36 11.38 8.74
N GLU A 76 0.90 11.20 7.52
CA GLU A 76 1.58 10.40 6.49
C GLU A 76 2.08 11.32 5.36
N ALA A 77 3.29 11.06 4.83
CA ALA A 77 3.78 11.73 3.63
C ALA A 77 3.65 10.78 2.43
N GLN A 78 2.92 11.20 1.39
CA GLN A 78 2.59 10.36 0.24
C GLN A 78 2.76 11.08 -1.08
N SER A 79 3.38 10.40 -2.07
CA SER A 79 3.58 10.93 -3.43
C SER A 79 2.59 10.40 -4.48
N THR A 80 1.99 9.24 -4.22
CA THR A 80 1.04 8.60 -5.14
C THR A 80 -0.36 8.67 -4.59
N TRP A 81 -1.30 9.18 -5.39
CA TRP A 81 -2.69 9.23 -4.98
C TRP A 81 -3.31 7.83 -4.85
N SER A 82 -4.04 7.62 -3.76
CA SER A 82 -4.82 6.42 -3.55
C SER A 82 -5.99 6.70 -2.59
N PRO A 83 -7.24 6.38 -2.93
CA PRO A 83 -8.36 6.50 -1.99
C PRO A 83 -8.20 5.58 -0.77
N ASN A 84 -7.38 4.53 -0.86
CA ASN A 84 -7.09 3.62 0.24
C ASN A 84 -6.33 4.28 1.42
N ILE A 85 -5.85 5.52 1.26
CA ILE A 85 -5.23 6.32 2.32
C ILE A 85 -6.12 6.38 3.57
N VAL A 86 -7.42 6.60 3.40
CA VAL A 86 -8.34 6.73 4.54
C VAL A 86 -8.48 5.43 5.33
N ILE A 87 -8.45 4.27 4.65
CA ILE A 87 -8.49 2.96 5.30
C ILE A 87 -7.19 2.70 6.05
N ARG A 88 -6.03 3.03 5.45
CA ARG A 88 -4.73 2.90 6.12
C ARG A 88 -4.66 3.79 7.36
N ALA A 89 -5.05 5.05 7.25
CA ALA A 89 -5.06 5.98 8.36
C ALA A 89 -5.95 5.48 9.53
N LEU A 90 -7.09 4.85 9.22
CA LEU A 90 -7.95 4.24 10.23
C LEU A 90 -7.28 3.04 10.92
N ILE A 91 -6.62 2.17 10.16
CA ILE A 91 -5.85 1.04 10.72
C ILE A 91 -4.75 1.54 11.66
N TYR A 92 -4.01 2.56 11.24
CA TYR A 92 -2.95 3.16 12.06
C TYR A 92 -3.50 3.81 13.33
N LEU A 93 -4.62 4.54 13.22
CA LEU A 93 -5.28 5.13 14.35
C LEU A 93 -5.67 4.07 15.39
N MET A 94 -6.30 2.97 14.94
CA MET A 94 -6.73 1.92 15.87
C MET A 94 -5.54 1.24 16.56
N SER A 95 -4.46 1.02 15.83
CA SER A 95 -3.23 0.50 16.43
C SER A 95 -2.62 1.46 17.45
N THR A 96 -2.55 2.75 17.09
CA THR A 96 -2.01 3.77 18.02
C THR A 96 -2.85 3.87 19.28
N TYR A 97 -4.18 3.75 19.18
CA TYR A 97 -5.03 3.69 20.37
C TYR A 97 -4.80 2.43 21.19
N GLN A 98 -4.58 1.29 20.54
CA GLN A 98 -4.29 0.04 21.23
C GLN A 98 -3.01 0.17 22.08
N ASP A 99 -1.95 0.74 21.50
CA ASP A 99 -0.69 1.01 22.20
C ASP A 99 -0.90 2.03 23.33
N TYR A 100 -1.61 3.12 23.05
CA TYR A 100 -1.94 4.15 24.04
C TYR A 100 -2.71 3.57 25.25
N PHE A 101 -3.71 2.74 25.02
CA PHE A 101 -4.46 2.10 26.11
C PHE A 101 -3.59 1.12 26.91
N SER A 102 -2.72 0.38 26.23
CA SER A 102 -1.80 -0.55 26.88
C SER A 102 -0.78 0.17 27.76
N GLU A 103 -0.12 1.19 27.25
CA GLU A 103 0.90 1.99 27.96
C GLU A 103 0.31 2.72 29.15
N ASN A 104 -0.90 3.27 29.00
CA ASN A 104 -1.61 3.97 30.08
C ASN A 104 -2.44 3.04 30.98
N LYS A 105 -2.37 1.70 30.78
CA LYS A 105 -3.10 0.69 31.57
C LYS A 105 -4.61 0.94 31.62
N ILE A 106 -5.20 1.41 30.53
CA ILE A 106 -6.62 1.74 30.43
C ILE A 106 -7.44 0.47 30.29
N GLN A 107 -8.43 0.28 31.16
CA GLN A 107 -9.31 -0.89 31.19
C GLN A 107 -10.55 -0.67 30.32
N LEU A 108 -10.54 -1.21 29.09
CA LEU A 108 -11.64 -1.07 28.13
C LEU A 108 -12.90 -1.88 28.50
N TYR A 109 -12.74 -2.95 29.26
CA TYR A 109 -13.84 -3.85 29.66
C TYR A 109 -14.52 -3.44 30.97
N GLY A 110 -14.07 -2.33 31.59
CA GLY A 110 -14.71 -1.78 32.79
C GLY A 110 -15.98 -1.02 32.43
N SER A 111 -16.82 -0.75 33.43
CA SER A 111 -18.06 0.04 33.30
C SER A 111 -17.82 1.55 33.21
N LYS A 112 -16.63 2.03 33.56
CA LYS A 112 -16.30 3.46 33.53
C LYS A 112 -15.89 3.86 32.08
N LYS A 113 -16.50 4.94 31.59
CA LYS A 113 -16.11 5.53 30.30
C LYS A 113 -14.63 5.91 30.33
N VAL A 114 -13.86 5.45 29.37
CA VAL A 114 -12.43 5.79 29.20
C VAL A 114 -12.28 7.16 28.54
N GLU A 115 -11.24 7.89 28.93
CA GLU A 115 -10.81 9.10 28.25
C GLU A 115 -9.75 8.73 27.22
N MET A 116 -9.88 9.29 26.01
CA MET A 116 -8.97 9.05 24.91
C MET A 116 -8.70 10.34 24.13
N PRO A 117 -7.50 10.51 23.57
CA PRO A 117 -7.19 11.68 22.77
C PRO A 117 -8.07 11.75 21.53
N LYS A 118 -8.52 12.96 21.16
CA LYS A 118 -9.24 13.20 19.91
C LYS A 118 -8.29 12.95 18.73
N PRO A 119 -8.68 12.14 17.72
CA PRO A 119 -7.80 11.88 16.58
C PRO A 119 -7.91 12.98 15.54
N GLU A 120 -6.78 13.33 14.93
CA GLU A 120 -6.72 14.09 13.69
C GLU A 120 -5.79 13.39 12.71
N LEU A 121 -6.28 13.18 11.49
CA LEU A 121 -5.60 12.41 10.44
C LEU A 121 -5.24 13.35 9.29
N TYR A 122 -3.96 13.35 8.93
CA TYR A 122 -3.41 14.20 7.86
C TYR A 122 -2.58 13.40 6.88
N VAL A 123 -2.63 13.79 5.63
CA VAL A 123 -1.70 13.35 4.59
C VAL A 123 -1.03 14.57 3.98
N ILE A 124 0.29 14.62 4.00
CA ILE A 124 1.07 15.58 3.25
C ILE A 124 1.31 14.97 1.86
N TYR A 125 0.61 15.51 0.87
CA TYR A 125 0.70 14.99 -0.49
C TYR A 125 1.80 15.69 -1.26
N THR A 126 2.82 14.95 -1.64
CA THR A 126 4.02 15.48 -2.32
C THR A 126 3.97 15.34 -3.85
N GLY A 127 2.89 14.73 -4.38
CA GLY A 127 2.60 14.66 -5.82
C GLY A 127 1.88 15.90 -6.34
N ASP A 128 1.43 15.84 -7.58
CA ASP A 128 0.62 16.91 -8.18
C ASP A 128 -0.83 16.82 -7.69
N GLN A 129 -1.38 17.95 -7.23
CA GLN A 129 -2.73 18.01 -6.67
C GLN A 129 -3.80 17.53 -7.66
N GLY A 130 -3.73 17.99 -8.92
CA GLY A 130 -4.76 17.70 -9.91
C GLY A 130 -6.15 18.10 -9.42
N SER A 131 -7.12 17.19 -9.54
CA SER A 131 -8.51 17.36 -9.08
C SER A 131 -8.80 16.65 -7.75
N HIS A 132 -7.77 16.29 -6.97
CA HIS A 132 -7.95 15.57 -5.72
C HIS A 132 -8.54 16.45 -4.61
N PRO A 133 -9.38 15.90 -3.71
CA PRO A 133 -10.07 16.65 -2.67
C PRO A 133 -9.13 17.04 -1.52
N ASP A 134 -9.49 18.10 -0.77
CA ASP A 134 -8.80 18.49 0.45
C ASP A 134 -9.11 17.60 1.66
N VAL A 135 -10.23 16.89 1.60
CA VAL A 135 -10.66 15.94 2.63
C VAL A 135 -11.12 14.66 1.96
N LEU A 136 -10.52 13.55 2.33
CA LEU A 136 -10.93 12.22 1.88
C LEU A 136 -11.83 11.59 2.95
N SER A 137 -13.05 11.25 2.58
CA SER A 137 -14.06 10.62 3.43
C SER A 137 -14.17 9.13 3.09
N MET A 138 -14.09 8.27 4.11
CA MET A 138 -14.25 6.84 3.91
C MET A 138 -15.64 6.50 3.38
N LYS A 139 -16.67 7.16 3.90
CA LYS A 139 -18.05 6.94 3.46
C LYS A 139 -18.22 7.30 1.99
N ASP A 140 -17.75 8.48 1.58
CA ASP A 140 -17.96 8.97 0.23
C ASP A 140 -17.20 8.14 -0.83
N GLU A 141 -15.99 7.65 -0.47
CA GLU A 141 -15.16 6.86 -1.38
C GLU A 141 -15.61 5.40 -1.52
N PHE A 142 -16.00 4.77 -0.40
CA PHE A 142 -16.24 3.32 -0.39
C PHE A 142 -17.72 2.93 -0.26
N PHE A 143 -18.56 3.83 0.28
CA PHE A 143 -19.97 3.55 0.59
C PHE A 143 -20.89 4.72 0.21
N PRO A 144 -20.77 5.32 -1.01
CA PRO A 144 -21.42 6.59 -1.36
C PRO A 144 -22.94 6.60 -1.26
N HIS A 145 -23.57 5.44 -1.25
CA HIS A 145 -25.05 5.31 -1.19
C HIS A 145 -25.54 4.47 -0.01
N ALA A 146 -24.63 4.10 0.90
CA ALA A 146 -24.96 3.28 2.05
C ALA A 146 -25.06 4.12 3.33
N ASP A 147 -25.92 3.71 4.24
CA ASP A 147 -25.87 4.16 5.62
C ASP A 147 -24.74 3.42 6.31
N CYS A 148 -23.65 4.13 6.59
CA CYS A 148 -22.46 3.56 7.20
C CYS A 148 -22.34 4.04 8.65
N CYS A 149 -22.23 3.10 9.58
CA CYS A 149 -22.08 3.40 11.02
C CYS A 149 -20.68 3.92 11.40
N ILE A 150 -19.70 3.84 10.50
CA ILE A 150 -18.33 4.29 10.72
C ILE A 150 -17.95 5.32 9.65
N GLU A 151 -17.42 6.46 10.08
CA GLU A 151 -16.84 7.48 9.21
C GLU A 151 -15.43 7.80 9.66
N ALA A 152 -14.51 7.87 8.71
CA ALA A 152 -13.15 8.38 8.90
C ALA A 152 -12.87 9.44 7.84
N LYS A 153 -12.28 10.56 8.27
CA LYS A 153 -11.90 11.67 7.39
C LYS A 153 -10.43 11.96 7.55
N VAL A 154 -9.74 12.07 6.43
CA VAL A 154 -8.33 12.43 6.36
C VAL A 154 -8.20 13.76 5.65
N LYS A 155 -7.52 14.72 6.27
CA LYS A 155 -7.21 16.01 5.65
C LYS A 155 -5.97 15.88 4.77
N ILE A 156 -6.08 16.32 3.52
CA ILE A 156 -4.96 16.27 2.58
C ILE A 156 -4.34 17.67 2.52
N ILE A 157 -3.05 17.72 2.78
CA ILE A 157 -2.27 18.97 2.75
C ILE A 157 -1.42 18.96 1.47
N TYR A 158 -1.67 19.93 0.64
CA TYR A 158 -0.93 20.18 -0.60
C TYR A 158 0.11 21.29 -0.41
N LEU A 159 0.96 21.48 -1.41
CA LEU A 159 1.85 22.65 -1.45
C LEU A 159 1.01 23.93 -1.40
N ARG A 160 1.37 24.81 -0.47
CA ARG A 160 0.76 26.12 -0.28
C ARG A 160 1.72 27.20 -0.70
N ASP A 161 1.18 28.38 -0.99
CA ASP A 161 1.98 29.57 -1.26
C ASP A 161 2.37 30.26 0.08
N ASN A 162 3.11 29.52 0.88
CA ASN A 162 3.67 30.00 2.15
C ASN A 162 5.01 29.30 2.42
N ASP A 163 5.78 29.79 3.38
CA ASP A 163 7.10 29.24 3.74
C ASP A 163 7.02 28.38 5.02
N ASP A 164 5.89 27.69 5.24
CA ASP A 164 5.79 26.77 6.37
C ASP A 164 6.62 25.49 6.13
N ILE A 165 6.87 24.74 7.21
CA ILE A 165 7.70 23.53 7.15
C ILE A 165 7.13 22.45 6.24
N ILE A 166 5.79 22.40 6.05
CA ILE A 166 5.13 21.45 5.15
C ILE A 166 5.41 21.81 3.71
N SER A 167 5.27 23.09 3.35
CA SER A 167 5.56 23.60 2.01
C SER A 167 7.02 23.43 1.67
N GLN A 168 7.94 23.69 2.61
CA GLN A 168 9.36 23.44 2.44
C GLN A 168 9.66 21.95 2.24
N TYR A 169 9.01 21.06 2.97
CA TYR A 169 9.17 19.62 2.80
C TYR A 169 8.65 19.12 1.44
N ILE A 170 7.49 19.58 0.99
CA ILE A 170 6.97 19.26 -0.36
C ILE A 170 7.93 19.77 -1.43
N GLY A 171 8.45 20.99 -1.27
CA GLY A 171 9.48 21.57 -2.15
C GLY A 171 10.75 20.71 -2.21
N PHE A 172 11.22 20.23 -1.05
CA PHE A 172 12.33 19.29 -0.97
C PHE A 172 12.04 17.99 -1.75
N CYS A 173 10.85 17.40 -1.59
CA CYS A 173 10.46 16.19 -2.32
C CYS A 173 10.43 16.40 -3.84
N ARG A 174 9.99 17.58 -4.31
CA ARG A 174 10.02 17.92 -5.74
C ARG A 174 11.45 18.00 -6.28
N VAL A 175 12.33 18.73 -5.59
CA VAL A 175 13.76 18.80 -5.97
C VAL A 175 14.37 17.40 -5.96
N PHE A 176 14.09 16.58 -4.96
CA PHE A 176 14.56 15.20 -4.90
C PHE A 176 14.13 14.39 -6.12
N ASN A 177 12.85 14.43 -6.48
CA ASN A 177 12.33 13.71 -7.66
C ASN A 177 12.98 14.22 -8.97
N GLU A 178 13.18 15.53 -9.11
CA GLU A 178 13.87 16.13 -10.26
C GLU A 178 15.32 15.62 -10.36
N GLN A 179 16.05 15.57 -9.25
CA GLN A 179 17.43 15.11 -9.25
C GLN A 179 17.54 13.60 -9.50
N VAL A 180 16.59 12.81 -8.99
CA VAL A 180 16.49 11.38 -9.30
C VAL A 180 16.18 11.14 -10.77
N ALA A 181 15.32 11.95 -11.39
CA ALA A 181 15.04 11.87 -12.82
C ALA A 181 16.28 12.20 -13.68
N LEU A 182 17.13 13.14 -13.25
CA LEU A 182 18.33 13.56 -13.98
C LEU A 182 19.52 12.62 -13.81
N TYR A 183 19.75 12.11 -12.61
CA TYR A 183 20.98 11.38 -12.24
C TYR A 183 20.73 9.94 -11.81
N GLY A 184 19.49 9.46 -11.92
CA GLY A 184 19.08 8.19 -11.36
C GLY A 184 19.14 8.17 -9.81
N ARG A 185 18.91 7.01 -9.23
CA ARG A 185 19.05 6.77 -7.80
C ARG A 185 20.52 6.66 -7.44
N SER A 186 21.15 7.77 -7.14
CA SER A 186 22.61 7.86 -6.98
C SER A 186 23.01 8.85 -5.89
N LEU A 187 24.25 8.69 -5.40
CA LEU A 187 24.88 9.63 -4.49
C LEU A 187 24.87 11.07 -5.05
N ARG A 188 25.01 11.21 -6.37
CA ARG A 188 24.95 12.51 -7.04
C ARG A 188 23.57 13.15 -6.90
N ALA A 189 22.51 12.40 -7.13
CA ALA A 189 21.14 12.89 -6.95
C ALA A 189 20.91 13.36 -5.51
N ALA A 190 21.35 12.59 -4.51
CA ALA A 190 21.22 12.98 -3.11
C ALA A 190 21.97 14.29 -2.79
N LYS A 191 23.24 14.40 -3.21
CA LYS A 191 24.05 15.59 -2.98
C LYS A 191 23.51 16.85 -3.65
N GLU A 192 23.09 16.73 -4.92
CA GLU A 192 22.49 17.85 -5.66
C GLU A 192 21.16 18.28 -5.04
N THR A 193 20.34 17.33 -4.58
CA THR A 193 19.11 17.65 -3.84
C THR A 193 19.41 18.53 -2.63
N ILE A 194 20.34 18.10 -1.77
CA ILE A 194 20.71 18.83 -0.57
C ILE A 194 21.25 20.23 -0.93
N ARG A 195 22.13 20.32 -1.92
CA ARG A 195 22.70 21.60 -2.38
C ARG A 195 21.60 22.57 -2.85
N ILE A 196 20.77 22.12 -3.79
CA ILE A 196 19.70 22.95 -4.37
C ILE A 196 18.69 23.38 -3.31
N CYS A 197 18.30 22.48 -2.41
CA CYS A 197 17.36 22.81 -1.35
C CYS A 197 17.93 23.87 -0.40
N ARG A 198 19.21 23.77 -0.05
CA ARG A 198 19.88 24.81 0.77
C ARG A 198 19.94 26.16 0.07
N ASP A 199 20.23 26.17 -1.24
CA ASP A 199 20.28 27.39 -2.06
C ASP A 199 18.90 28.04 -2.19
N LYS A 200 17.84 27.24 -2.29
CA LYS A 200 16.42 27.66 -2.35
C LYS A 200 15.79 27.92 -0.98
N ASN A 201 16.53 27.84 0.11
CA ASN A 201 16.06 27.96 1.49
C ASN A 201 15.00 26.92 1.91
N LEU A 202 14.95 25.76 1.21
CA LEU A 202 14.07 24.65 1.55
C LEU A 202 14.72 23.79 2.63
N LEU A 203 14.10 23.68 3.81
CA LEU A 203 14.61 22.92 4.96
C LEU A 203 16.08 23.26 5.30
N ARG A 204 16.50 24.52 5.06
CA ARG A 204 17.91 24.93 5.10
C ARG A 204 18.58 24.63 6.42
N GLU A 205 17.91 24.90 7.53
CA GLU A 205 18.45 24.65 8.87
C GLU A 205 18.68 23.16 9.08
N TYR A 206 17.67 22.34 8.84
CA TYR A 206 17.74 20.87 8.96
C TYR A 206 18.83 20.28 8.06
N LEU A 207 18.88 20.66 6.79
CA LEU A 207 19.88 20.18 5.83
C LEU A 207 21.29 20.69 6.11
N SER A 208 21.45 21.81 6.81
CA SER A 208 22.78 22.31 7.21
C SER A 208 23.32 21.55 8.43
N GLU A 209 22.45 21.18 9.35
CA GLU A 209 22.81 20.42 10.54
C GLU A 209 23.06 18.94 10.25
N ARG A 210 22.35 18.34 9.28
CA ARG A 210 22.25 16.89 9.08
C ARG A 210 22.46 16.41 7.64
N ALA A 211 23.27 17.14 6.86
CA ALA A 211 23.45 16.83 5.44
C ALA A 211 23.92 15.38 5.18
N LYS A 212 24.87 14.87 6.00
CA LYS A 212 25.41 13.51 5.83
C LYS A 212 24.39 12.43 6.18
N GLU A 213 23.63 12.63 7.23
CA GLU A 213 22.57 11.71 7.65
C GLU A 213 21.45 11.66 6.61
N VAL A 214 21.04 12.82 6.09
CA VAL A 214 20.03 12.91 5.02
C VAL A 214 20.52 12.24 3.73
N GLU A 215 21.79 12.43 3.36
CA GLU A 215 22.44 11.72 2.26
C GLU A 215 22.37 10.20 2.49
N GLY A 216 22.74 9.72 3.68
CA GLY A 216 22.65 8.30 4.04
C GLY A 216 21.23 7.74 3.98
N ILE A 217 20.24 8.48 4.47
CA ILE A 217 18.83 8.10 4.40
C ILE A 217 18.38 7.94 2.94
N MET A 218 18.71 8.91 2.08
CA MET A 218 18.36 8.84 0.65
C MET A 218 18.98 7.63 -0.04
N LEU A 219 20.26 7.33 0.23
CA LEU A 219 20.94 6.16 -0.35
C LEU A 219 20.31 4.86 0.13
N THR A 220 19.99 4.75 1.41
CA THR A 220 19.29 3.58 1.95
C THR A 220 17.93 3.36 1.27
N LEU A 221 17.20 4.44 1.00
CA LEU A 221 15.93 4.37 0.25
C LEU A 221 16.14 3.85 -1.18
N PHE A 222 17.20 4.30 -1.86
CA PHE A 222 17.51 3.83 -3.21
C PHE A 222 17.82 2.34 -3.26
N ASP A 223 18.62 1.86 -2.31
CA ASP A 223 18.98 0.44 -2.21
C ASP A 223 17.73 -0.42 -1.93
N GLN A 224 16.87 0.02 -1.05
CA GLN A 224 15.63 -0.68 -0.73
C GLN A 224 14.66 -0.75 -1.90
N GLU A 225 14.46 0.35 -2.61
CA GLU A 225 13.60 0.36 -3.80
C GLU A 225 14.15 -0.57 -4.89
N GLN A 226 15.47 -0.68 -5.03
CA GLN A 226 16.08 -1.61 -5.97
C GLN A 226 15.78 -3.06 -5.57
N VAL A 227 15.95 -3.42 -4.31
CA VAL A 227 15.62 -4.77 -3.80
C VAL A 227 14.13 -5.09 -4.02
N TRP A 228 13.25 -4.14 -3.71
CA TRP A 228 11.80 -4.31 -3.92
C TRP A 228 11.42 -4.49 -5.39
N ASN A 229 12.06 -3.78 -6.30
CA ASN A 229 11.79 -3.92 -7.72
C ASN A 229 12.21 -5.30 -8.23
N VAL A 230 13.39 -5.79 -7.83
CA VAL A 230 13.87 -7.14 -8.16
C VAL A 230 12.92 -8.21 -7.60
N GLU A 231 12.50 -8.08 -6.34
CA GLU A 231 11.57 -9.04 -5.72
C GLU A 231 10.20 -9.03 -6.42
N ARG A 232 9.69 -7.86 -6.78
CA ARG A 232 8.43 -7.72 -7.54
C ARG A 232 8.52 -8.36 -8.93
N GLU A 233 9.63 -8.19 -9.62
CA GLU A 233 9.86 -8.82 -10.92
C GLU A 233 9.95 -10.35 -10.78
N ASN A 234 10.61 -10.85 -9.74
CA ASN A 234 10.66 -12.28 -9.45
C ASN A 234 9.27 -12.86 -9.18
N ILE A 235 8.49 -12.25 -8.28
CA ILE A 235 7.11 -12.67 -7.99
C ILE A 235 6.25 -12.67 -9.25
N ARG A 236 6.37 -11.63 -10.09
CA ARG A 236 5.62 -11.55 -11.35
C ARG A 236 6.02 -12.66 -12.33
N SER A 237 7.31 -12.93 -12.43
CA SER A 237 7.85 -14.01 -13.29
C SER A 237 7.39 -15.39 -12.82
N GLU A 238 7.44 -15.65 -11.51
CA GLU A 238 6.96 -16.89 -10.90
C GLU A 238 5.47 -17.09 -11.14
N ALA A 239 4.65 -16.07 -10.87
CA ALA A 239 3.20 -16.13 -11.09
C ALA A 239 2.85 -16.35 -12.55
N PHE A 240 3.59 -15.72 -13.49
CA PHE A 240 3.43 -15.93 -14.92
C PHE A 240 3.75 -17.39 -15.32
N ASN A 241 4.88 -17.92 -14.86
CA ASN A 241 5.31 -19.29 -15.14
C ASN A 241 4.34 -20.32 -14.56
N GLU A 242 3.85 -20.09 -13.34
CA GLU A 242 2.82 -20.94 -12.73
C GLU A 242 1.51 -20.91 -13.53
N GLY A 243 1.08 -19.73 -13.98
CA GLY A 243 -0.09 -19.58 -14.85
C GLY A 243 0.04 -20.32 -16.16
N VAL A 244 1.19 -20.21 -16.81
CA VAL A 244 1.51 -20.95 -18.06
C VAL A 244 1.47 -22.46 -17.81
N ASN A 245 2.13 -22.94 -16.77
CA ASN A 245 2.18 -24.38 -16.45
C ASN A 245 0.79 -24.94 -16.13
N ARG A 246 -0.04 -24.22 -15.40
CA ARG A 246 -1.44 -24.58 -15.13
C ARG A 246 -2.25 -24.63 -16.43
N GLY A 247 -2.09 -23.64 -17.30
CA GLY A 247 -2.78 -23.56 -18.58
C GLY A 247 -2.41 -24.74 -19.49
N ILE A 248 -1.12 -25.08 -19.59
CA ILE A 248 -0.62 -26.24 -20.35
C ILE A 248 -1.22 -27.55 -19.78
N SER A 249 -1.14 -27.74 -18.47
CA SER A 249 -1.65 -28.96 -17.82
C SER A 249 -3.15 -29.12 -18.03
N GLN A 250 -3.92 -28.05 -17.92
CA GLN A 250 -5.36 -28.05 -18.19
C GLN A 250 -5.67 -28.35 -19.66
N GLY A 251 -4.94 -27.69 -20.59
CA GLY A 251 -5.10 -27.91 -22.02
C GLY A 251 -4.79 -29.36 -22.42
N ILE A 252 -3.71 -29.94 -21.91
CA ILE A 252 -3.35 -31.35 -22.16
C ILE A 252 -4.46 -32.27 -21.59
N SER A 253 -4.90 -32.08 -20.38
CA SER A 253 -5.94 -32.90 -19.74
C SER A 253 -7.26 -32.84 -20.50
N GLN A 254 -7.67 -31.64 -20.94
CA GLN A 254 -8.87 -31.45 -21.75
C GLN A 254 -8.73 -32.09 -23.13
N GLY A 255 -7.58 -31.89 -23.77
CA GLY A 255 -7.30 -32.47 -25.10
C GLY A 255 -7.31 -34.01 -25.07
N ILE A 256 -6.69 -34.62 -24.07
CA ILE A 256 -6.71 -36.08 -23.88
C ILE A 256 -8.15 -36.56 -23.67
N SER A 257 -8.90 -35.92 -22.78
CA SER A 257 -10.28 -36.29 -22.51
C SER A 257 -11.19 -36.19 -23.74
N GLN A 258 -11.05 -35.11 -24.50
CA GLN A 258 -11.77 -34.92 -25.76
C GLN A 258 -11.38 -35.96 -26.81
N GLY A 259 -10.07 -36.22 -26.97
CA GLY A 259 -9.56 -37.22 -27.89
C GLY A 259 -10.06 -38.64 -27.59
N ILE A 260 -10.04 -39.03 -26.33
CA ILE A 260 -10.58 -40.35 -25.88
C ILE A 260 -12.10 -40.45 -26.20
N ASN A 261 -12.85 -39.39 -25.92
CA ASN A 261 -14.31 -39.39 -26.12
C ASN A 261 -14.63 -39.42 -27.64
N GLN A 262 -13.90 -38.69 -28.48
CA GLN A 262 -14.03 -38.73 -29.92
C GLN A 262 -13.65 -40.10 -30.49
N GLY A 263 -12.52 -40.63 -30.04
CA GLY A 263 -12.06 -41.97 -30.48
C GLY A 263 -13.05 -43.09 -30.13
N LYS A 264 -13.60 -43.06 -28.91
CA LYS A 264 -14.67 -43.99 -28.47
C LYS A 264 -15.92 -43.85 -29.36
N LEU A 265 -16.33 -42.60 -29.64
CA LEU A 265 -17.51 -42.34 -30.44
C LEU A 265 -17.30 -42.83 -31.89
N SER A 266 -16.15 -42.55 -32.50
CA SER A 266 -15.80 -43.00 -33.86
C SER A 266 -15.80 -44.52 -33.95
N MET A 267 -15.17 -45.20 -32.99
CA MET A 267 -15.18 -46.67 -32.91
C MET A 267 -16.59 -47.25 -32.78
N LEU A 268 -17.45 -46.67 -31.96
CA LEU A 268 -18.83 -47.11 -31.79
C LEU A 268 -19.64 -46.89 -33.08
N ILE A 269 -19.39 -45.82 -33.82
CA ILE A 269 -20.02 -45.52 -35.12
C ILE A 269 -19.60 -46.60 -36.15
N GLU A 270 -18.32 -46.95 -36.21
CA GLU A 270 -17.80 -48.04 -37.10
C GLU A 270 -18.47 -49.37 -36.82
N LEU A 271 -18.55 -49.77 -35.51
CA LEU A 271 -19.20 -51.02 -35.11
C LEU A 271 -20.69 -51.07 -35.40
N VAL A 272 -21.37 -49.94 -35.54
CA VAL A 272 -22.77 -49.90 -35.98
C VAL A 272 -22.82 -49.98 -37.49
N ARG A 273 -21.88 -49.39 -38.25
CA ARG A 273 -21.85 -49.44 -39.70
C ARG A 273 -21.52 -50.86 -40.24
N ASP A 274 -20.65 -51.58 -39.59
CA ASP A 274 -20.28 -52.94 -39.97
C ASP A 274 -21.26 -54.01 -39.46
N GLY A 275 -22.29 -53.59 -38.70
CA GLY A 275 -23.30 -54.50 -38.18
C GLY A 275 -22.93 -55.27 -36.92
N SER A 276 -21.72 -55.02 -36.37
CA SER A 276 -21.21 -55.72 -35.16
C SER A 276 -21.92 -55.26 -33.88
N LEU A 277 -22.50 -54.03 -33.89
CA LEU A 277 -23.18 -53.48 -32.73
C LEU A 277 -24.51 -52.83 -33.14
N SER A 278 -25.58 -53.07 -32.38
CA SER A 278 -26.85 -52.42 -32.64
C SER A 278 -26.84 -50.95 -32.26
N LEU A 279 -27.56 -50.09 -33.00
CA LEU A 279 -27.67 -48.63 -32.75
C LEU A 279 -28.04 -48.27 -31.30
N PRO A 280 -29.05 -48.94 -30.68
CA PRO A 280 -29.35 -48.65 -29.28
C PRO A 280 -28.24 -49.03 -28.27
N ALA A 281 -27.53 -50.12 -28.56
CA ALA A 281 -26.42 -50.56 -27.73
C ALA A 281 -25.22 -49.62 -27.86
N ALA A 282 -24.90 -49.12 -29.03
CA ALA A 282 -23.86 -48.13 -29.25
C ALA A 282 -24.18 -46.79 -28.58
N ALA A 283 -25.42 -46.29 -28.73
CA ALA A 283 -25.88 -45.05 -28.09
C ALA A 283 -25.71 -45.13 -26.53
N LYS A 284 -26.13 -46.25 -25.95
CA LYS A 284 -25.95 -46.50 -24.51
C LYS A 284 -24.48 -46.53 -24.09
N LYS A 285 -23.60 -47.15 -24.89
CA LYS A 285 -22.14 -47.15 -24.62
C LYS A 285 -21.48 -45.80 -24.79
N ALA A 286 -22.02 -44.97 -25.66
CA ALA A 286 -21.57 -43.56 -25.86
C ALA A 286 -22.14 -42.60 -24.81
N ASN A 287 -23.01 -43.08 -23.92
CA ASN A 287 -23.75 -42.26 -22.96
C ASN A 287 -24.58 -41.17 -23.64
N LEU A 288 -25.19 -41.49 -24.79
CA LEU A 288 -26.05 -40.64 -25.60
C LEU A 288 -27.41 -41.28 -25.80
N ASP A 289 -28.42 -40.48 -26.06
CA ASP A 289 -29.68 -41.02 -26.59
C ASP A 289 -29.52 -41.48 -28.04
N VAL A 290 -30.44 -42.33 -28.52
CA VAL A 290 -30.37 -42.90 -29.85
C VAL A 290 -30.46 -41.88 -30.95
N ALA A 291 -31.24 -40.78 -30.76
CA ALA A 291 -31.39 -39.74 -31.75
C ALA A 291 -30.11 -38.89 -31.86
N MET A 292 -29.48 -38.54 -30.74
CA MET A 292 -28.21 -37.82 -30.73
C MET A 292 -27.08 -38.67 -31.31
N PHE A 293 -27.00 -39.97 -30.99
CA PHE A 293 -26.00 -40.82 -31.57
C PHE A 293 -26.15 -40.95 -33.11
N LYS A 294 -27.40 -41.10 -33.61
CA LYS A 294 -27.68 -41.13 -35.03
C LYS A 294 -27.28 -39.83 -35.75
N ALA A 295 -27.54 -38.68 -35.13
CA ALA A 295 -27.15 -37.36 -35.62
C ALA A 295 -25.58 -37.26 -35.74
N LYS A 296 -24.85 -37.69 -34.68
CA LYS A 296 -23.38 -37.72 -34.71
C LYS A 296 -22.82 -38.71 -35.73
N MET A 297 -23.47 -39.85 -35.93
CA MET A 297 -23.13 -40.81 -36.95
C MET A 297 -23.32 -40.26 -38.39
N ALA A 298 -24.34 -39.44 -38.61
CA ALA A 298 -24.59 -38.75 -39.87
C ALA A 298 -23.58 -37.63 -40.13
N ALA A 299 -23.15 -36.91 -39.09
CA ALA A 299 -22.13 -35.84 -39.19
C ALA A 299 -20.71 -36.35 -39.36
N ALA A 300 -20.45 -37.63 -39.14
CA ALA A 300 -19.15 -38.28 -39.29
C ALA A 300 -18.99 -38.95 -40.68
N LEU A 301 -19.81 -38.60 -41.63
CA LEU A 301 -19.70 -38.93 -43.07
C LEU A 301 -18.82 -37.85 -43.75
#